data_584dbc4758fe6b568fdbdcf4931e7cc7
#
_entry.id   584dbc4758fe6b568fdbdcf4931e7cc7
#
_cell.length_a   1.000
_cell.length_b   1.000
_cell.length_c   1.000
_cell.angle_alpha   90.00
_cell.angle_beta   90.00
_cell.angle_gamma   90.00
#
_symmetry.space_group_name_H-M   'P 1'
#
loop_
_entity.id
_entity.type
_entity.pdbx_description
1 polymer ?
#
loop_
_entity_poly.entity_id
_entity_poly.type
_entity_poly.pdbx_seq_one_letter_code
_entity_poly.pdbx_strand_id
1 'polypeptide(L)'
;MMHADDVLLSTTQVAQLVGLTRQTVNTYIEKGLLATVPTEGGHNRIKLADALALQRLLQEGPTPDTRARVIVFTNQKGGVGKTTLTVNLAVLLHGLGARVLVVDLDPQGHATFSLGINPDQCDYTIYNAFFDEDRVDLAQLIQPTAFGPDLAPINIIASGADRDLMQLPTWGTCLQKVLERITPQYDYVLIDTAPHLGSLLANALIATDFVVIPTQLEMLSARGISLLWDRIEEARKINKHLQVAGVVPMMVQAVQADLDMRAVVAEAFAGQQFGCFRAVSAVVPSLKTWPTPAVL
;
A
#
# COMPACT_ATOMS: atom_id res chain seq x y z
N MET A 1 1.62 -6.49 -19.55
CA MET A 1 1.82 -6.62 -18.09
C MET A 1 3.30 -6.85 -17.85
N MET A 2 3.98 -6.03 -17.11
CA MET A 2 5.41 -6.17 -16.83
C MET A 2 5.55 -7.12 -15.62
N HIS A 3 6.12 -8.31 -15.85
CA HIS A 3 6.52 -9.19 -14.75
C HIS A 3 7.79 -8.66 -14.09
N ALA A 4 8.01 -8.96 -12.81
CA ALA A 4 9.25 -8.58 -12.11
C ALA A 4 10.50 -9.15 -12.82
N ASP A 5 10.32 -10.27 -13.55
CA ASP A 5 11.35 -10.89 -14.39
C ASP A 5 11.71 -10.07 -15.65
N ASP A 6 10.84 -9.14 -16.06
CA ASP A 6 11.05 -8.28 -17.24
C ASP A 6 11.79 -6.99 -16.87
N VAL A 7 11.91 -6.66 -15.59
CA VAL A 7 12.58 -5.45 -15.12
C VAL A 7 14.08 -5.72 -14.93
N LEU A 8 14.90 -5.02 -15.72
CA LEU A 8 16.35 -5.14 -15.70
C LEU A 8 17.00 -3.93 -15.04
N LEU A 9 17.78 -4.17 -13.99
CA LEU A 9 18.46 -3.14 -13.20
C LEU A 9 19.96 -3.08 -13.56
N SER A 10 20.55 -1.89 -13.48
CA SER A 10 22.00 -1.73 -13.49
C SER A 10 22.60 -2.10 -12.12
N THR A 11 23.91 -2.40 -12.09
CA THR A 11 24.63 -2.65 -10.82
C THR A 11 24.51 -1.52 -9.83
N THR A 12 24.40 -0.27 -10.30
CA THR A 12 24.19 0.92 -9.44
C THR A 12 22.80 0.92 -8.82
N GLN A 13 21.76 0.59 -9.61
CA GLN A 13 20.40 0.49 -9.09
C GLN A 13 20.26 -0.65 -8.09
N VAL A 14 20.88 -1.81 -8.37
CA VAL A 14 20.92 -2.92 -7.42
C VAL A 14 21.63 -2.52 -6.13
N ALA A 15 22.80 -1.88 -6.22
CA ALA A 15 23.54 -1.39 -5.05
C ALA A 15 22.69 -0.48 -4.17
N GLN A 16 21.95 0.44 -4.77
CA GLN A 16 21.01 1.31 -4.07
C GLN A 16 19.86 0.52 -3.43
N LEU A 17 19.29 -0.44 -4.17
CA LEU A 17 18.17 -1.26 -3.72
C LEU A 17 18.52 -2.10 -2.49
N VAL A 18 19.70 -2.73 -2.50
CA VAL A 18 20.13 -3.66 -1.44
C VAL A 18 20.94 -2.99 -0.33
N GLY A 19 21.19 -1.68 -0.41
CA GLY A 19 21.97 -0.93 0.59
C GLY A 19 23.46 -1.25 0.61
N LEU A 20 24.03 -1.71 -0.53
CA LEU A 20 25.43 -2.05 -0.69
C LEU A 20 26.18 -1.05 -1.58
N THR A 21 27.51 -1.17 -1.63
CA THR A 21 28.30 -0.44 -2.62
C THR A 21 28.24 -1.13 -3.99
N ARG A 22 28.40 -0.37 -5.08
CA ARG A 22 28.49 -0.94 -6.44
C ARG A 22 29.61 -1.99 -6.55
N GLN A 23 30.73 -1.77 -5.83
CA GLN A 23 31.84 -2.71 -5.81
C GLN A 23 31.46 -4.05 -5.18
N THR A 24 30.69 -4.02 -4.09
CA THR A 24 30.18 -5.23 -3.44
C THR A 24 29.24 -6.00 -4.36
N VAL A 25 28.33 -5.31 -5.09
CA VAL A 25 27.44 -5.94 -6.07
C VAL A 25 28.23 -6.62 -7.19
N ASN A 26 29.27 -5.95 -7.71
CA ASN A 26 30.16 -6.56 -8.73
C ASN A 26 30.84 -7.82 -8.18
N THR A 27 31.32 -7.80 -6.94
CA THR A 27 31.89 -8.99 -6.30
C THR A 27 30.90 -10.15 -6.20
N TYR A 28 29.61 -9.90 -5.95
CA TYR A 28 28.59 -10.95 -5.95
C TYR A 28 28.33 -11.51 -7.35
N ILE A 29 28.39 -10.67 -8.40
CA ILE A 29 28.31 -11.11 -9.80
C ILE A 29 29.50 -11.99 -10.12
N GLU A 30 30.72 -11.56 -9.82
CA GLU A 30 31.96 -12.30 -10.06
C GLU A 30 32.00 -13.65 -9.34
N LYS A 31 31.41 -13.73 -8.16
CA LYS A 31 31.26 -14.97 -7.37
C LYS A 31 30.09 -15.86 -7.82
N GLY A 32 29.32 -15.45 -8.83
CA GLY A 32 28.14 -16.18 -9.31
C GLY A 32 26.94 -16.18 -8.34
N LEU A 33 26.96 -15.33 -7.32
CA LEU A 33 25.87 -15.19 -6.36
C LEU A 33 24.73 -14.32 -6.89
N LEU A 34 24.98 -13.55 -7.95
CA LEU A 34 24.00 -12.68 -8.60
C LEU A 34 24.12 -12.85 -10.12
N ALA A 35 23.05 -13.36 -10.75
CA ALA A 35 23.01 -13.59 -12.17
C ALA A 35 22.88 -12.29 -12.97
N THR A 36 23.47 -12.24 -14.17
CA THR A 36 23.33 -11.10 -15.08
C THR A 36 22.74 -11.53 -16.41
N VAL A 37 22.00 -10.63 -17.04
CA VAL A 37 21.44 -10.77 -18.38
C VAL A 37 22.16 -9.80 -19.30
N PRO A 38 22.78 -10.26 -20.39
CA PRO A 38 23.39 -9.38 -21.38
C PRO A 38 22.30 -8.61 -22.14
N THR A 39 22.55 -7.34 -22.41
CA THR A 39 21.67 -6.50 -23.26
C THR A 39 22.34 -6.22 -24.61
N GLU A 40 21.55 -5.87 -25.62
CA GLU A 40 22.04 -5.56 -26.98
C GLU A 40 23.11 -4.46 -27.02
N GLY A 41 23.18 -3.60 -25.99
CA GLY A 41 24.22 -2.57 -25.82
C GLY A 41 25.49 -3.04 -25.09
N GLY A 42 25.70 -4.34 -24.88
CA GLY A 42 26.90 -4.91 -24.25
C GLY A 42 27.00 -4.68 -22.73
N HIS A 43 25.93 -4.16 -22.09
CA HIS A 43 25.89 -3.97 -20.65
C HIS A 43 25.19 -5.12 -19.96
N ASN A 44 25.81 -5.65 -18.91
CA ASN A 44 25.15 -6.62 -18.05
C ASN A 44 24.09 -5.95 -17.17
N ARG A 45 22.91 -6.54 -17.14
CA ARG A 45 21.79 -6.14 -16.29
C ARG A 45 21.43 -7.25 -15.34
N ILE A 46 20.77 -6.94 -14.27
CA ILE A 46 20.34 -7.87 -13.22
C ILE A 46 18.83 -7.83 -13.19
N LYS A 47 18.17 -8.98 -13.16
CA LYS A 47 16.72 -9.03 -12.99
C LYS A 47 16.35 -8.45 -11.63
N LEU A 48 15.25 -7.72 -11.57
CA LEU A 48 14.72 -7.18 -10.33
C LEU A 48 14.48 -8.31 -9.31
N ALA A 49 13.93 -9.46 -9.76
CA ALA A 49 13.70 -10.62 -8.91
C ALA A 49 14.98 -11.11 -8.19
N ASP A 50 16.11 -11.19 -8.91
CA ASP A 50 17.39 -11.63 -8.35
C ASP A 50 17.96 -10.61 -7.36
N ALA A 51 17.84 -9.31 -7.67
CA ALA A 51 18.27 -8.24 -6.78
C ALA A 51 17.51 -8.27 -5.45
N LEU A 52 16.25 -8.63 -5.48
CA LEU A 52 15.38 -8.71 -4.31
C LEU A 52 15.59 -9.98 -3.49
N ALA A 53 15.87 -11.11 -4.17
CA ALA A 53 16.32 -12.32 -3.50
C ALA A 53 17.61 -12.05 -2.71
N LEU A 54 18.56 -11.31 -3.30
CA LEU A 54 19.77 -10.88 -2.62
C LEU A 54 19.43 -9.95 -1.42
N GLN A 55 18.53 -9.00 -1.59
CA GLN A 55 18.10 -8.12 -0.50
C GLN A 55 17.55 -8.90 0.69
N ARG A 56 16.75 -9.95 0.44
CA ARG A 56 16.21 -10.82 1.48
C ARG A 56 17.31 -11.56 2.22
N LEU A 57 18.23 -12.20 1.50
CA LEU A 57 19.37 -12.91 2.08
C LEU A 57 20.23 -12.00 2.98
N LEU A 58 20.37 -10.72 2.60
CA LEU A 58 21.13 -9.73 3.38
C LEU A 58 20.34 -9.19 4.59
N GLN A 59 19.02 -9.29 4.55
CA GLN A 59 18.12 -8.86 5.63
C GLN A 59 17.78 -9.98 6.62
N GLU A 60 18.29 -11.20 6.45
CA GLU A 60 18.19 -12.32 7.40
C GLU A 60 18.98 -12.09 8.70
N GLY A 61 18.90 -10.88 9.24
CA GLY A 61 19.07 -10.64 10.67
C GLY A 61 17.74 -10.96 11.38
N PRO A 62 17.73 -11.08 12.73
CA PRO A 62 16.55 -11.50 13.47
C PRO A 62 15.34 -10.68 13.03
N THR A 63 14.31 -11.37 12.56
CA THR A 63 13.05 -10.81 12.08
C THR A 63 12.48 -9.85 13.12
N PRO A 64 12.45 -8.54 12.89
CA PRO A 64 11.72 -7.64 13.75
C PRO A 64 10.24 -7.79 13.42
N ASP A 65 9.44 -7.96 14.42
CA ASP A 65 8.00 -7.85 14.44
C ASP A 65 7.29 -8.72 13.37
N THR A 66 6.80 -9.88 13.80
CA THR A 66 6.14 -10.89 12.97
C THR A 66 4.73 -10.47 12.52
N ARG A 67 4.31 -9.24 12.81
CA ARG A 67 3.00 -8.70 12.44
C ARG A 67 3.07 -7.99 11.09
N ALA A 68 2.08 -8.28 10.22
CA ALA A 68 1.91 -7.55 8.96
C ALA A 68 1.82 -6.03 9.19
N ARG A 69 2.39 -5.25 8.28
CA ARG A 69 2.16 -3.80 8.22
C ARG A 69 0.84 -3.52 7.51
N VAL A 70 -0.08 -2.90 8.22
CA VAL A 70 -1.39 -2.55 7.69
C VAL A 70 -1.37 -1.10 7.20
N ILE A 71 -1.70 -0.89 5.93
CA ILE A 71 -1.61 0.41 5.25
C ILE A 71 -2.95 0.72 4.60
N VAL A 72 -3.55 1.87 4.93
CA VAL A 72 -4.78 2.34 4.28
C VAL A 72 -4.49 3.44 3.27
N PHE A 73 -5.12 3.35 2.10
CA PHE A 73 -5.11 4.37 1.05
C PHE A 73 -6.44 5.11 1.07
N THR A 74 -6.44 6.37 1.45
CA THR A 74 -7.66 7.13 1.62
C THR A 74 -7.55 8.57 1.15
N ASN A 75 -8.63 9.08 0.59
CA ASN A 75 -8.88 10.48 0.30
C ASN A 75 -10.37 10.63 0.07
N GLN A 76 -10.96 11.74 0.55
CA GLN A 76 -12.38 12.05 0.37
C GLN A 76 -12.76 12.27 -1.10
N LYS A 77 -11.80 12.66 -1.94
CA LYS A 77 -12.03 12.90 -3.35
C LYS A 77 -12.04 11.59 -4.16
N GLY A 78 -13.06 11.44 -5.01
CA GLY A 78 -13.10 10.39 -6.02
C GLY A 78 -12.08 10.62 -7.15
N GLY A 79 -11.63 9.55 -7.80
CA GLY A 79 -10.77 9.63 -8.99
C GLY A 79 -9.31 10.05 -8.74
N VAL A 80 -8.86 10.18 -7.49
CA VAL A 80 -7.47 10.56 -7.17
C VAL A 80 -6.45 9.42 -7.28
N GLY A 81 -6.88 8.22 -7.65
CA GLY A 81 -5.99 7.07 -7.85
C GLY A 81 -5.75 6.21 -6.61
N LYS A 82 -6.65 6.22 -5.61
CA LYS A 82 -6.56 5.33 -4.42
C LYS A 82 -6.41 3.87 -4.83
N THR A 83 -7.42 3.31 -5.49
CA THR A 83 -7.44 1.93 -5.97
C THR A 83 -6.26 1.61 -6.88
N THR A 84 -5.93 2.51 -7.81
CA THR A 84 -4.79 2.34 -8.71
C THR A 84 -3.48 2.20 -7.93
N LEU A 85 -3.25 3.05 -6.93
CA LEU A 85 -2.05 2.99 -6.10
C LEU A 85 -2.03 1.73 -5.25
N THR A 86 -3.15 1.38 -4.62
CA THR A 86 -3.28 0.17 -3.77
C THR A 86 -2.95 -1.09 -4.56
N VAL A 87 -3.62 -1.29 -5.70
CA VAL A 87 -3.45 -2.49 -6.52
C VAL A 87 -2.04 -2.60 -7.11
N ASN A 88 -1.51 -1.50 -7.69
CA ASN A 88 -0.17 -1.54 -8.26
C ASN A 88 0.92 -1.77 -7.19
N LEU A 89 0.77 -1.15 -6.01
CA LEU A 89 1.71 -1.39 -4.91
C LEU A 89 1.62 -2.84 -4.42
N ALA A 90 0.42 -3.41 -4.32
CA ALA A 90 0.22 -4.80 -3.92
C ALA A 90 0.94 -5.77 -4.87
N VAL A 91 0.71 -5.61 -6.18
CA VAL A 91 1.35 -6.44 -7.21
C VAL A 91 2.87 -6.27 -7.19
N LEU A 92 3.36 -5.03 -7.02
CA LEU A 92 4.78 -4.76 -6.90
C LEU A 92 5.37 -5.46 -5.67
N LEU A 93 4.82 -5.28 -4.49
CA LEU A 93 5.30 -5.90 -3.25
C LEU A 93 5.29 -7.43 -3.34
N HIS A 94 4.23 -8.00 -3.93
CA HIS A 94 4.18 -9.45 -4.18
C HIS A 94 5.30 -9.88 -5.14
N GLY A 95 5.51 -9.17 -6.24
CA GLY A 95 6.62 -9.40 -7.18
C GLY A 95 8.00 -9.28 -6.51
N LEU A 96 8.11 -8.50 -5.44
CA LEU A 96 9.26 -8.41 -4.53
C LEU A 96 9.31 -9.59 -3.54
N GLY A 97 8.30 -10.50 -3.60
CA GLY A 97 8.13 -11.74 -2.83
C GLY A 97 7.62 -11.52 -1.40
N ALA A 98 7.02 -10.39 -1.12
CA ALA A 98 6.25 -10.24 0.09
C ALA A 98 4.92 -11.00 -0.02
N ARG A 99 4.42 -11.49 1.12
CA ARG A 99 3.05 -11.99 1.25
C ARG A 99 2.14 -10.80 1.44
N VAL A 100 1.27 -10.55 0.46
CA VAL A 100 0.45 -9.34 0.43
C VAL A 100 -1.02 -9.70 0.37
N LEU A 101 -1.82 -9.10 1.26
CA LEU A 101 -3.27 -9.10 1.21
C LEU A 101 -3.76 -7.71 0.80
N VAL A 102 -4.67 -7.65 -0.15
CA VAL A 102 -5.48 -6.47 -0.42
C VAL A 102 -6.84 -6.64 0.26
N VAL A 103 -7.27 -5.62 0.99
CA VAL A 103 -8.63 -5.55 1.56
C VAL A 103 -9.37 -4.44 0.84
N ASP A 104 -10.39 -4.80 0.08
CA ASP A 104 -11.23 -3.83 -0.60
C ASP A 104 -12.36 -3.37 0.35
N LEU A 105 -12.43 -2.08 0.63
CA LEU A 105 -13.48 -1.45 1.45
C LEU A 105 -14.30 -0.41 0.66
N ASP A 106 -14.14 -0.36 -0.67
CA ASP A 106 -15.05 0.41 -1.52
C ASP A 106 -16.19 -0.50 -2.00
N PRO A 107 -17.46 -0.29 -1.61
CA PRO A 107 -18.59 -1.11 -2.05
C PRO A 107 -18.74 -1.22 -3.57
N GLN A 108 -18.08 -0.34 -4.34
CA GLN A 108 -18.03 -0.47 -5.80
C GLN A 108 -17.12 -1.60 -6.27
N GLY A 109 -16.30 -2.20 -5.40
CA GLY A 109 -15.47 -3.36 -5.70
C GLY A 109 -14.38 -3.11 -6.74
N HIS A 110 -13.89 -1.89 -6.86
CA HIS A 110 -12.93 -1.55 -7.92
C HIS A 110 -11.58 -2.24 -7.73
N ALA A 111 -11.08 -2.38 -6.51
CA ALA A 111 -9.85 -3.15 -6.25
C ALA A 111 -10.07 -4.63 -6.51
N THR A 112 -11.23 -5.16 -6.10
CA THR A 112 -11.66 -6.54 -6.35
C THR A 112 -11.66 -6.84 -7.85
N PHE A 113 -12.33 -6.00 -8.65
CA PHE A 113 -12.37 -6.16 -10.10
C PHE A 113 -10.98 -6.02 -10.76
N SER A 114 -10.18 -5.05 -10.32
CA SER A 114 -8.84 -4.81 -10.85
C SER A 114 -7.87 -5.97 -10.60
N LEU A 115 -8.10 -6.76 -9.56
CA LEU A 115 -7.35 -7.98 -9.24
C LEU A 115 -7.93 -9.23 -9.90
N GLY A 116 -8.89 -9.07 -10.82
CA GLY A 116 -9.42 -10.14 -11.67
C GLY A 116 -10.55 -10.95 -11.05
N ILE A 117 -11.12 -10.51 -9.94
CA ILE A 117 -12.28 -11.14 -9.29
C ILE A 117 -13.53 -10.32 -9.58
N ASN A 118 -14.62 -10.97 -9.95
CA ASN A 118 -15.90 -10.30 -10.16
C ASN A 118 -16.59 -10.08 -8.80
N PRO A 119 -16.81 -8.82 -8.34
CA PRO A 119 -17.45 -8.54 -7.06
C PRO A 119 -18.85 -9.17 -6.93
N ASP A 120 -19.60 -9.23 -8.02
CA ASP A 120 -20.97 -9.76 -8.04
C ASP A 120 -21.03 -11.29 -7.87
N GLN A 121 -19.89 -11.98 -7.97
CA GLN A 121 -19.76 -13.43 -7.78
C GLN A 121 -19.15 -13.81 -6.41
N CYS A 122 -18.93 -12.82 -5.55
CA CYS A 122 -18.40 -13.06 -4.21
C CYS A 122 -19.56 -13.31 -3.23
N ASP A 123 -19.78 -14.57 -2.87
CA ASP A 123 -20.81 -14.94 -1.88
C ASP A 123 -20.42 -14.54 -0.45
N TYR A 124 -19.11 -14.50 -0.15
CA TYR A 124 -18.58 -14.10 1.14
C TYR A 124 -17.52 -13.02 0.98
N THR A 125 -17.68 -11.92 1.72
CA THR A 125 -16.87 -10.71 1.59
C THR A 125 -16.42 -10.18 2.94
N ILE A 126 -15.53 -9.20 2.96
CA ILE A 126 -15.11 -8.52 4.20
C ILE A 126 -16.31 -7.89 4.95
N TYR A 127 -17.35 -7.49 4.24
CA TYR A 127 -18.59 -6.99 4.85
C TYR A 127 -19.30 -8.05 5.70
N ASN A 128 -19.39 -9.28 5.22
CA ASN A 128 -19.98 -10.39 5.98
C ASN A 128 -19.16 -10.68 7.24
N ALA A 129 -17.83 -10.60 7.13
CA ALA A 129 -16.91 -10.85 8.23
C ALA A 129 -17.08 -9.86 9.40
N PHE A 130 -17.60 -8.65 9.17
CA PHE A 130 -17.85 -7.65 10.22
C PHE A 130 -18.98 -8.05 11.18
N PHE A 131 -19.93 -8.87 10.75
CA PHE A 131 -21.07 -9.29 11.54
C PHE A 131 -20.89 -10.65 12.21
N ASP A 132 -19.86 -11.40 11.82
CA ASP A 132 -19.51 -12.69 12.39
C ASP A 132 -18.00 -12.78 12.70
N GLU A 133 -17.47 -11.73 13.34
CA GLU A 133 -16.04 -11.54 13.59
C GLU A 133 -15.38 -12.71 14.33
N ASP A 134 -16.13 -13.40 15.20
CA ASP A 134 -15.63 -14.56 15.95
C ASP A 134 -15.60 -15.86 15.12
N ARG A 135 -16.35 -15.92 14.01
CA ARG A 135 -16.53 -17.12 13.18
C ARG A 135 -16.14 -16.92 11.72
N VAL A 136 -15.38 -15.86 11.43
CA VAL A 136 -14.92 -15.58 10.06
C VAL A 136 -14.27 -16.81 9.46
N ASP A 137 -14.81 -17.27 8.36
CA ASP A 137 -14.19 -18.30 7.54
C ASP A 137 -13.16 -17.67 6.62
N LEU A 138 -11.90 -17.70 7.04
CA LEU A 138 -10.80 -17.11 6.27
C LEU A 138 -10.61 -17.80 4.92
N ALA A 139 -10.97 -19.09 4.79
CA ALA A 139 -10.82 -19.81 3.53
C ALA A 139 -11.86 -19.37 2.49
N GLN A 140 -13.03 -18.88 2.95
CA GLN A 140 -14.02 -18.29 2.06
C GLN A 140 -13.77 -16.80 1.80
N LEU A 141 -13.26 -16.07 2.80
CA LEU A 141 -13.01 -14.63 2.69
C LEU A 141 -11.82 -14.31 1.79
N ILE A 142 -10.72 -15.04 1.95
CA ILE A 142 -9.47 -14.71 1.27
C ILE A 142 -9.40 -15.49 -0.04
N GLN A 143 -9.30 -14.75 -1.15
CA GLN A 143 -9.24 -15.30 -2.49
C GLN A 143 -7.86 -15.02 -3.11
N PRO A 144 -7.17 -16.06 -3.62
CA PRO A 144 -5.93 -15.85 -4.37
C PRO A 144 -6.27 -15.18 -5.71
N THR A 145 -5.41 -14.23 -6.14
CA THR A 145 -5.60 -13.53 -7.40
C THR A 145 -4.61 -13.98 -8.47
N ALA A 146 -4.96 -13.80 -9.75
CA ALA A 146 -4.08 -14.09 -10.87
C ALA A 146 -2.83 -13.18 -10.92
N PHE A 147 -2.82 -12.10 -10.15
CA PHE A 147 -1.73 -11.10 -10.11
C PHE A 147 -0.78 -11.29 -8.93
N GLY A 148 -1.04 -12.27 -8.07
CA GLY A 148 -0.18 -12.70 -6.98
C GLY A 148 -0.62 -12.30 -5.57
N PRO A 149 -0.99 -11.04 -5.27
CA PRO A 149 -1.57 -10.72 -3.96
C PRO A 149 -2.86 -11.49 -3.71
N ASP A 150 -3.10 -11.85 -2.44
CA ASP A 150 -4.42 -12.33 -2.03
C ASP A 150 -5.38 -11.14 -1.85
N LEU A 151 -6.68 -11.42 -1.90
CA LEU A 151 -7.75 -10.41 -1.81
C LEU A 151 -8.83 -10.83 -0.80
N ALA A 152 -9.20 -9.91 0.09
CA ALA A 152 -10.46 -9.93 0.81
C ALA A 152 -11.43 -8.99 0.07
N PRO A 153 -12.40 -9.55 -0.71
CA PRO A 153 -13.24 -8.77 -1.60
C PRO A 153 -14.36 -8.05 -0.87
N ILE A 154 -14.97 -7.08 -1.57
CA ILE A 154 -16.23 -6.44 -1.20
C ILE A 154 -17.16 -6.42 -2.40
N ASN A 155 -18.44 -6.15 -2.18
CA ASN A 155 -19.42 -5.98 -3.23
C ASN A 155 -20.44 -4.88 -2.86
N ILE A 156 -21.38 -4.62 -3.77
CA ILE A 156 -22.37 -3.54 -3.64
C ILE A 156 -23.31 -3.70 -2.44
N ILE A 157 -23.47 -4.91 -1.89
CA ILE A 157 -24.29 -5.17 -0.70
C ILE A 157 -23.76 -4.34 0.48
N ALA A 158 -22.44 -4.13 0.54
CA ALA A 158 -21.81 -3.29 1.57
C ALA A 158 -22.15 -1.79 1.47
N SER A 159 -22.93 -1.35 0.49
CA SER A 159 -23.39 0.06 0.41
C SER A 159 -24.24 0.49 1.61
N GLY A 160 -24.83 -0.47 2.33
CA GLY A 160 -25.53 -0.24 3.59
C GLY A 160 -24.65 -0.22 4.84
N ALA A 161 -23.34 -0.46 4.70
CA ALA A 161 -22.44 -0.70 5.82
C ALA A 161 -22.44 0.41 6.88
N ASP A 162 -22.56 1.68 6.48
CA ASP A 162 -22.59 2.79 7.45
C ASP A 162 -23.75 2.66 8.45
N ARG A 163 -24.93 2.30 7.95
CA ARG A 163 -26.10 2.10 8.82
C ARG A 163 -25.96 0.82 9.65
N ASP A 164 -25.53 -0.27 9.02
CA ASP A 164 -25.58 -1.59 9.63
C ASP A 164 -24.48 -1.77 10.66
N LEU A 165 -23.26 -1.27 10.39
CA LEU A 165 -22.16 -1.29 11.35
C LEU A 165 -22.47 -0.44 12.59
N MET A 166 -23.08 0.73 12.44
CA MET A 166 -23.41 1.60 13.57
C MET A 166 -24.38 0.99 14.58
N GLN A 167 -25.05 -0.12 14.22
CA GLN A 167 -25.91 -0.89 15.14
C GLN A 167 -25.11 -1.84 16.04
N LEU A 168 -23.85 -2.11 15.71
CA LEU A 168 -22.99 -3.00 16.49
C LEU A 168 -22.33 -2.22 17.66
N PRO A 169 -22.30 -2.76 18.89
CA PRO A 169 -21.58 -2.14 20.00
C PRO A 169 -20.09 -1.89 19.70
N THR A 170 -19.50 -2.74 18.88
CA THR A 170 -18.07 -2.73 18.51
C THR A 170 -17.82 -2.17 17.10
N TRP A 171 -18.77 -1.42 16.56
CA TRP A 171 -18.81 -0.97 15.16
C TRP A 171 -17.47 -0.39 14.61
N GLY A 172 -16.69 0.26 15.45
CA GLY A 172 -15.42 0.89 15.02
C GLY A 172 -14.22 -0.05 14.97
N THR A 173 -14.33 -1.26 15.55
CA THR A 173 -13.22 -2.22 15.68
C THR A 173 -13.44 -3.54 14.94
N CYS A 174 -14.50 -3.65 14.15
CA CYS A 174 -14.84 -4.89 13.43
C CYS A 174 -13.70 -5.34 12.50
N LEU A 175 -13.17 -4.41 11.68
CA LEU A 175 -12.05 -4.72 10.79
C LEU A 175 -10.79 -5.10 11.57
N GLN A 176 -10.49 -4.41 12.66
CA GLN A 176 -9.32 -4.72 13.50
C GLN A 176 -9.37 -6.18 13.97
N LYS A 177 -10.49 -6.64 14.50
CA LYS A 177 -10.66 -8.02 14.97
C LYS A 177 -10.53 -9.05 13.85
N VAL A 178 -11.08 -8.76 12.68
CA VAL A 178 -10.90 -9.62 11.50
C VAL A 178 -9.43 -9.68 11.11
N LEU A 179 -8.75 -8.54 11.04
CA LEU A 179 -7.34 -8.47 10.64
C LEU A 179 -6.40 -9.14 11.66
N GLU A 180 -6.68 -9.11 12.94
CA GLU A 180 -5.88 -9.81 13.96
C GLU A 180 -5.73 -11.31 13.68
N ARG A 181 -6.73 -11.93 13.04
CA ARG A 181 -6.70 -13.33 12.63
C ARG A 181 -5.95 -13.58 11.33
N ILE A 182 -5.85 -12.56 10.48
CA ILE A 182 -5.31 -12.64 9.11
C ILE A 182 -3.84 -12.23 9.07
N THR A 183 -3.48 -11.16 9.77
CA THR A 183 -2.15 -10.51 9.70
C THR A 183 -0.96 -11.44 9.95
N PRO A 184 -1.01 -12.51 10.76
CA PRO A 184 0.14 -13.41 10.92
C PRO A 184 0.59 -14.12 9.64
N GLN A 185 -0.27 -14.18 8.63
CA GLN A 185 0.01 -14.86 7.36
C GLN A 185 0.67 -13.95 6.32
N TYR A 186 0.69 -12.64 6.55
CA TYR A 186 1.12 -11.62 5.59
C TYR A 186 2.26 -10.75 6.12
N ASP A 187 2.99 -10.14 5.17
CA ASP A 187 3.99 -9.12 5.47
C ASP A 187 3.38 -7.72 5.33
N TYR A 188 2.39 -7.58 4.41
CA TYR A 188 1.64 -6.35 4.17
C TYR A 188 0.15 -6.63 4.00
N VAL A 189 -0.67 -5.76 4.59
CA VAL A 189 -2.11 -5.66 4.32
C VAL A 189 -2.38 -4.27 3.77
N LEU A 190 -2.87 -4.17 2.55
CA LEU A 190 -3.17 -2.92 1.87
C LEU A 190 -4.68 -2.73 1.77
N ILE A 191 -5.19 -1.64 2.32
CA ILE A 191 -6.64 -1.37 2.41
C ILE A 191 -7.00 -0.29 1.41
N ASP A 192 -7.83 -0.60 0.40
CA ASP A 192 -8.46 0.37 -0.49
C ASP A 192 -9.77 0.89 0.11
N THR A 193 -10.08 2.18 -0.05
CA THR A 193 -11.27 2.80 0.55
C THR A 193 -12.08 3.62 -0.44
N ALA A 194 -13.39 3.67 -0.20
CA ALA A 194 -14.29 4.58 -0.89
C ALA A 194 -13.95 6.07 -0.60
N PRO A 195 -14.35 6.99 -1.48
CA PRO A 195 -14.19 8.43 -1.24
C PRO A 195 -15.25 8.98 -0.25
N HIS A 196 -15.45 8.29 0.86
CA HIS A 196 -16.47 8.59 1.86
C HIS A 196 -15.91 8.50 3.27
N LEU A 197 -16.31 9.44 4.17
CA LEU A 197 -15.83 9.52 5.55
C LEU A 197 -16.72 8.75 6.55
N GLY A 198 -17.27 7.60 6.12
CA GLY A 198 -18.21 6.81 6.89
C GLY A 198 -17.56 5.77 7.82
N SER A 199 -18.38 4.82 8.27
CA SER A 199 -17.99 3.78 9.23
C SER A 199 -16.93 2.83 8.69
N LEU A 200 -16.94 2.52 7.37
CA LEU A 200 -15.91 1.70 6.74
C LEU A 200 -14.53 2.38 6.83
N LEU A 201 -14.45 3.70 6.56
CA LEU A 201 -13.18 4.43 6.73
C LEU A 201 -12.75 4.47 8.20
N ALA A 202 -13.67 4.68 9.15
CA ALA A 202 -13.33 4.67 10.56
C ALA A 202 -12.75 3.31 10.99
N ASN A 203 -13.34 2.20 10.54
CA ASN A 203 -12.80 0.85 10.75
C ASN A 203 -11.40 0.71 10.14
N ALA A 204 -11.19 1.18 8.91
CA ALA A 204 -9.90 1.14 8.25
C ALA A 204 -8.83 1.89 9.04
N LEU A 205 -9.13 3.13 9.49
CA LEU A 205 -8.20 3.96 10.26
C LEU A 205 -7.86 3.36 11.64
N ILE A 206 -8.85 2.74 12.30
CA ILE A 206 -8.63 2.10 13.60
C ILE A 206 -7.77 0.84 13.47
N ALA A 207 -7.92 0.11 12.36
CA ALA A 207 -7.21 -1.16 12.12
C ALA A 207 -5.82 -1.01 11.49
N THR A 208 -5.42 0.20 11.05
CA THR A 208 -4.21 0.42 10.26
C THR A 208 -3.04 0.96 11.07
N ASP A 209 -1.81 0.66 10.61
CA ASP A 209 -0.58 1.28 11.15
C ASP A 209 -0.26 2.59 10.42
N PHE A 210 -0.53 2.64 9.10
CA PHE A 210 -0.14 3.76 8.25
C PHE A 210 -1.26 4.22 7.32
N VAL A 211 -1.39 5.55 7.20
CA VAL A 211 -2.27 6.21 6.22
C VAL A 211 -1.44 6.79 5.09
N VAL A 212 -1.78 6.44 3.86
CA VAL A 212 -1.28 7.05 2.63
C VAL A 212 -2.41 7.85 1.98
N ILE A 213 -2.14 9.09 1.59
CA ILE A 213 -3.14 10.00 1.03
C ILE A 213 -2.80 10.30 -0.44
N PRO A 214 -3.31 9.50 -1.41
CA PRO A 214 -3.18 9.81 -2.82
C PRO A 214 -3.97 11.09 -3.14
N THR A 215 -3.37 12.02 -3.88
CA THR A 215 -4.04 13.29 -4.21
C THR A 215 -3.60 13.83 -5.56
N GLN A 216 -4.50 14.53 -6.25
CA GLN A 216 -4.19 15.32 -7.42
C GLN A 216 -3.81 16.74 -6.99
N LEU A 217 -2.72 17.27 -7.54
CA LEU A 217 -2.21 18.58 -7.13
C LEU A 217 -3.15 19.73 -7.49
N GLU A 218 -3.79 19.67 -8.66
CA GLU A 218 -4.70 20.72 -9.15
C GLU A 218 -5.96 20.96 -8.28
N MET A 219 -6.29 20.00 -7.43
CA MET A 219 -7.61 19.96 -6.79
C MET A 219 -7.52 19.77 -5.26
N LEU A 220 -6.42 20.14 -4.65
CA LEU A 220 -6.28 20.18 -3.20
C LEU A 220 -7.24 21.21 -2.61
N SER A 221 -8.43 20.79 -2.20
CA SER A 221 -9.25 21.65 -1.35
C SER A 221 -8.75 21.53 0.09
N ALA A 222 -8.27 22.62 0.65
CA ALA A 222 -7.89 22.70 2.06
C ALA A 222 -8.97 22.11 2.98
N ARG A 223 -10.25 22.28 2.63
CA ARG A 223 -11.38 21.75 3.37
C ARG A 223 -11.48 20.22 3.34
N GLY A 224 -11.20 19.57 2.19
CA GLY A 224 -11.25 18.10 2.07
C GLY A 224 -10.15 17.44 2.91
N ILE A 225 -8.96 18.05 2.92
CA ILE A 225 -7.84 17.57 3.75
C ILE A 225 -8.17 17.74 5.24
N SER A 226 -8.73 18.88 5.64
CA SER A 226 -9.10 19.14 7.04
C SER A 226 -10.08 18.09 7.55
N LEU A 227 -11.12 17.76 6.80
CA LEU A 227 -12.12 16.77 7.20
C LEU A 227 -11.53 15.36 7.33
N LEU A 228 -10.63 14.96 6.42
CA LEU A 228 -9.92 13.68 6.54
C LEU A 228 -9.00 13.69 7.76
N TRP A 229 -8.34 14.81 8.00
CA TRP A 229 -7.47 14.96 9.17
C TRP A 229 -8.23 14.79 10.49
N ASP A 230 -9.41 15.41 10.61
CA ASP A 230 -10.26 15.26 11.79
C ASP A 230 -10.61 13.78 12.04
N ARG A 231 -10.89 13.01 10.98
CA ARG A 231 -11.14 11.56 11.09
C ARG A 231 -9.91 10.76 11.53
N ILE A 232 -8.74 11.15 11.05
CA ILE A 232 -7.46 10.53 11.48
C ILE A 232 -7.22 10.81 12.97
N GLU A 233 -7.44 12.05 13.42
CA GLU A 233 -7.28 12.42 14.84
C GLU A 233 -8.33 11.72 15.73
N GLU A 234 -9.55 11.55 15.26
CA GLU A 234 -10.56 10.73 15.95
C GLU A 234 -10.11 9.28 16.11
N ALA A 235 -9.62 8.67 15.02
CA ALA A 235 -9.11 7.30 15.04
C ALA A 235 -7.89 7.14 15.96
N ARG A 236 -7.00 8.13 16.03
CA ARG A 236 -5.84 8.17 16.93
C ARG A 236 -6.21 8.12 18.42
N LYS A 237 -7.42 8.52 18.79
CA LYS A 237 -7.88 8.37 20.17
C LYS A 237 -8.00 6.90 20.57
N ILE A 238 -8.31 6.02 19.61
CA ILE A 238 -8.45 4.57 19.78
C ILE A 238 -7.14 3.86 19.41
N ASN A 239 -6.65 4.09 18.19
CA ASN A 239 -5.41 3.52 17.66
C ASN A 239 -4.24 4.50 17.85
N LYS A 240 -3.50 4.36 18.95
CA LYS A 240 -2.36 5.24 19.29
C LYS A 240 -1.13 5.04 18.38
N HIS A 241 -1.09 3.95 17.60
CA HIS A 241 0.01 3.63 16.69
C HIS A 241 -0.20 4.18 15.29
N LEU A 242 -1.39 4.73 15.00
CA LEU A 242 -1.75 5.26 13.69
C LEU A 242 -0.82 6.41 13.28
N GLN A 243 -0.13 6.22 12.17
CA GLN A 243 0.77 7.21 11.58
C GLN A 243 0.31 7.58 10.17
N VAL A 244 0.40 8.86 9.82
CA VAL A 244 0.26 9.26 8.43
C VAL A 244 1.62 9.09 7.75
N ALA A 245 1.70 8.15 6.81
CA ALA A 245 2.92 7.88 6.07
C ALA A 245 3.24 9.00 5.08
N GLY A 246 2.25 9.62 4.50
CA GLY A 246 2.43 10.79 3.64
C GLY A 246 1.35 11.00 2.60
N VAL A 247 1.55 12.06 1.83
CA VAL A 247 0.73 12.42 0.67
C VAL A 247 1.44 12.00 -0.60
N VAL A 248 0.75 11.29 -1.48
CA VAL A 248 1.28 10.84 -2.77
C VAL A 248 0.61 11.63 -3.89
N PRO A 249 1.34 12.54 -4.56
CA PRO A 249 0.81 13.23 -5.72
C PRO A 249 0.58 12.24 -6.86
N MET A 250 -0.64 12.27 -7.38
CA MET A 250 -1.08 11.42 -8.49
C MET A 250 -1.34 12.28 -9.73
N MET A 251 -1.21 11.69 -10.91
CA MET A 251 -1.50 12.34 -12.21
C MET A 251 -0.75 13.67 -12.38
N VAL A 252 0.49 13.73 -11.92
CA VAL A 252 1.30 14.95 -11.95
C VAL A 252 1.64 15.31 -13.38
N GLN A 253 1.35 16.56 -13.76
CA GLN A 253 1.75 17.12 -15.02
C GLN A 253 3.00 18.01 -14.86
N ALA A 254 3.82 18.11 -15.89
CA ALA A 254 5.01 18.97 -15.88
C ALA A 254 4.63 20.43 -16.17
N VAL A 255 3.71 20.99 -15.40
CA VAL A 255 3.25 22.38 -15.51
C VAL A 255 3.61 23.16 -14.23
N GLN A 256 3.80 24.48 -14.35
CA GLN A 256 4.20 25.33 -13.22
C GLN A 256 3.21 25.26 -12.06
N ALA A 257 1.90 25.18 -12.34
CA ALA A 257 0.86 25.07 -11.33
C ALA A 257 1.03 23.84 -10.42
N ASP A 258 1.46 22.70 -10.98
CA ASP A 258 1.73 21.49 -10.19
C ASP A 258 2.97 21.62 -9.32
N LEU A 259 3.99 22.34 -9.78
CA LEU A 259 5.20 22.62 -9.01
C LEU A 259 4.89 23.56 -7.83
N ASP A 260 4.09 24.60 -8.07
CA ASP A 260 3.67 25.54 -7.03
C ASP A 260 2.79 24.84 -5.99
N MET A 261 1.88 23.95 -6.43
CA MET A 261 1.03 23.19 -5.53
C MET A 261 1.81 22.16 -4.70
N ARG A 262 2.89 21.58 -5.24
CA ARG A 262 3.80 20.73 -4.44
C ARG A 262 4.39 21.50 -3.26
N ALA A 263 4.79 22.75 -3.47
CA ALA A 263 5.31 23.61 -2.40
C ALA A 263 4.22 23.88 -1.35
N VAL A 264 3.00 24.18 -1.77
CA VAL A 264 1.85 24.40 -0.87
C VAL A 264 1.53 23.13 -0.05
N VAL A 265 1.55 21.95 -0.68
CA VAL A 265 1.35 20.69 0.03
C VAL A 265 2.48 20.45 1.03
N ALA A 266 3.72 20.66 0.62
CA ALA A 266 4.88 20.50 1.49
C ALA A 266 4.80 21.46 2.70
N GLU A 267 4.37 22.69 2.51
CA GLU A 267 4.20 23.71 3.55
C GLU A 267 3.01 23.35 4.48
N ALA A 268 1.87 22.95 3.93
CA ALA A 268 0.69 22.56 4.70
C ALA A 268 0.96 21.38 5.66
N PHE A 269 1.92 20.53 5.31
CA PHE A 269 2.32 19.37 6.10
C PHE A 269 3.69 19.53 6.80
N ALA A 270 4.40 20.66 6.63
CA ALA A 270 5.73 20.89 7.21
C ALA A 270 5.74 20.96 8.75
N GLY A 271 4.62 21.36 9.37
CA GLY A 271 4.46 21.38 10.83
C GLY A 271 4.16 20.01 11.44
N GLN A 272 3.99 19.00 10.63
CA GLN A 272 3.67 17.65 11.03
C GLN A 272 4.84 16.75 10.61
N GLN A 273 5.24 15.80 11.45
CA GLN A 273 6.48 15.02 11.30
C GLN A 273 6.56 14.11 10.05
N PHE A 274 5.87 14.43 8.96
CA PHE A 274 5.90 13.66 7.72
C PHE A 274 6.19 14.53 6.51
N GLY A 275 7.08 14.07 5.66
CA GLY A 275 7.44 14.73 4.41
C GLY A 275 6.54 14.27 3.25
N CYS A 276 6.18 15.21 2.38
CA CYS A 276 5.48 14.97 1.11
C CYS A 276 6.30 14.09 0.17
N PHE A 277 6.84 13.00 0.43
CA PHE A 277 7.62 12.04 -0.37
C PHE A 277 8.54 11.14 0.48
N ARG A 278 8.78 11.48 1.74
CA ARG A 278 9.66 10.66 2.59
C ARG A 278 8.99 9.40 3.13
N ALA A 279 7.70 9.35 3.08
CA ALA A 279 6.93 8.43 3.89
C ALA A 279 6.64 7.09 3.23
N VAL A 280 6.62 6.99 1.90
CA VAL A 280 6.52 5.69 1.23
C VAL A 280 7.74 4.83 1.58
N SER A 281 8.92 5.45 1.73
CA SER A 281 10.14 4.76 2.15
C SER A 281 10.15 4.33 3.63
N ALA A 282 9.34 4.96 4.50
CA ALA A 282 9.20 4.52 5.90
C ALA A 282 8.25 3.34 6.05
N VAL A 283 7.23 3.28 5.20
CA VAL A 283 6.22 2.21 5.17
C VAL A 283 6.74 0.95 4.48
N VAL A 284 7.55 1.14 3.44
CA VAL A 284 8.19 0.06 2.69
C VAL A 284 9.71 0.26 2.76
N PRO A 285 10.42 -0.39 3.69
CA PRO A 285 11.86 -0.20 3.88
C PRO A 285 12.68 -0.35 2.61
N SER A 286 12.25 -1.24 1.69
CA SER A 286 12.84 -1.43 0.37
C SER A 286 12.77 -0.20 -0.54
N LEU A 287 11.87 0.76 -0.27
CA LEU A 287 11.77 2.02 -1.01
C LEU A 287 12.64 3.15 -0.43
N LYS A 288 13.28 2.95 0.73
CA LYS A 288 14.22 3.93 1.30
C LYS A 288 15.41 4.23 0.38
N THR A 289 15.72 3.31 -0.51
CA THR A 289 16.83 3.41 -1.46
C THR A 289 16.42 3.97 -2.82
N TRP A 290 15.14 4.31 -3.02
CA TRP A 290 14.72 4.98 -4.25
C TRP A 290 15.32 6.40 -4.27
N PRO A 291 16.08 6.76 -5.31
CA PRO A 291 16.65 8.10 -5.37
C PRO A 291 15.50 9.10 -5.32
N THR A 292 15.56 10.02 -4.36
CA THR A 292 14.77 11.25 -4.40
C THR A 292 15.05 11.86 -5.77
N PRO A 293 14.06 12.11 -6.63
CA PRO A 293 14.32 12.88 -7.84
C PRO A 293 14.96 14.18 -7.39
N ALA A 294 16.16 14.43 -7.90
CA ALA A 294 16.85 15.69 -7.66
C ALA A 294 15.85 16.80 -7.99
N VAL A 295 15.62 17.65 -7.02
CA VAL A 295 14.88 18.90 -7.24
C VAL A 295 15.68 19.66 -8.27
N LEU A 296 15.22 19.64 -9.52
CA LEU A 296 15.62 20.61 -10.54
C LEU A 296 14.77 21.85 -10.37
#